data_a8061eefa51a40eff568586bc0c0b044
#
_entry.id   a8061eefa51a40eff568586bc0c0b044
#
_cell.length_a   1.000
_cell.length_b   1.000
_cell.length_c   1.000
_cell.angle_alpha   90.00
_cell.angle_beta   90.00
_cell.angle_gamma   90.00
#
_symmetry.space_group_name_H-M   'P 1'
#
loop_
_entity.id
_entity.type
_entity.pdbx_description
1 polymer ?
#
loop_
_entity_poly.entity_id
_entity_poly.type
_entity_poly.pdbx_seq_one_letter_code
_entity_poly.pdbx_strand_id
1 'polypeptide(L)'
;NDASNLTFGSNTLQVLKYVQCPVLAIPNDYKYVQPKHAVFPTNYLIPYKRRELKLLCNLFSPYRTKIDMLYVSKSEKLSFRQEDNKAFIQEIVCKNEINFYTTESKKIDDAINTYIKNNSVDFLIMVNTRHSYLENILFESTIDKVSLNISIPLLAMQNLRRV
;
A
#
# COMPACT_ATOMS: atom_id res chain seq x y z
N ASN A 1 -3.98 25.51 5.68
CA ASN A 1 -2.86 25.38 4.72
C ASN A 1 -2.38 23.94 4.68
N ASP A 2 -3.07 23.12 3.91
CA ASP A 2 -2.80 21.69 3.77
C ASP A 2 -1.77 21.41 2.65
N ALA A 3 -0.69 22.19 2.61
CA ALA A 3 0.34 22.07 1.57
C ALA A 3 1.33 20.91 1.78
N SER A 4 1.17 20.12 2.86
CA SER A 4 2.10 19.04 3.22
C SER A 4 1.66 17.64 2.79
N ASN A 5 0.49 17.50 2.20
CA ASN A 5 -0.04 16.20 1.83
C ASN A 5 0.38 15.82 0.41
N LEU A 6 0.68 14.53 0.20
CA LEU A 6 0.90 13.99 -1.13
C LEU A 6 -0.41 14.08 -1.92
N THR A 7 -0.57 15.17 -2.62
CA THR A 7 -1.59 15.25 -3.66
C THR A 7 -0.93 14.67 -4.90
N PHE A 8 -1.45 13.57 -5.42
CA PHE A 8 -0.92 13.00 -6.66
C PHE A 8 -1.14 13.98 -7.80
N GLY A 9 -0.13 14.79 -8.10
CA GLY A 9 -0.12 15.59 -9.31
C GLY A 9 -0.23 14.69 -10.56
N SER A 10 -0.61 15.28 -11.70
CA SER A 10 -0.77 14.53 -12.95
C SER A 10 0.46 13.69 -13.32
N ASN A 11 1.66 14.20 -13.10
CA ASN A 11 2.90 13.49 -13.38
C ASN A 11 3.09 12.26 -12.48
N THR A 12 2.83 12.40 -11.18
CA THR A 12 2.90 11.27 -10.23
C THR A 12 1.88 10.19 -10.59
N LEU A 13 0.65 10.56 -10.96
CA LEU A 13 -0.36 9.62 -11.41
C LEU A 13 0.07 8.86 -12.67
N GLN A 14 0.69 9.55 -13.64
CA GLN A 14 1.22 8.91 -14.85
C GLN A 14 2.32 7.90 -14.52
N VAL A 15 3.25 8.27 -13.64
CA VAL A 15 4.31 7.36 -13.19
C VAL A 15 3.72 6.13 -12.50
N LEU A 16 2.80 6.32 -11.57
CA LEU A 16 2.17 5.21 -10.85
C LEU A 16 1.36 4.29 -11.76
N LYS A 17 0.74 4.82 -12.81
CA LYS A 17 -0.07 4.04 -13.75
C LYS A 17 0.76 3.21 -14.73
N TYR A 18 1.88 3.75 -15.21
CA TYR A 18 2.54 3.20 -16.41
C TYR A 18 3.97 2.71 -16.20
N VAL A 19 4.66 3.10 -15.16
CA VAL A 19 6.02 2.66 -14.88
C VAL A 19 6.01 1.22 -14.36
N GLN A 20 6.90 0.38 -14.89
CA GLN A 20 6.94 -1.05 -14.56
C GLN A 20 7.90 -1.41 -13.42
N CYS A 21 8.64 -0.46 -12.89
CA CYS A 21 9.49 -0.67 -11.72
C CYS A 21 8.81 -0.16 -10.44
N PRO A 22 9.24 -0.59 -9.26
CA PRO A 22 8.75 -0.03 -8.02
C PRO A 22 8.96 1.48 -7.95
N VAL A 23 7.98 2.20 -7.44
CA VAL A 23 7.97 3.65 -7.33
C VAL A 23 7.84 4.04 -5.86
N LEU A 24 8.76 4.87 -5.40
CA LEU A 24 8.68 5.52 -4.10
C LEU A 24 8.22 6.97 -4.29
N ALA A 25 6.99 7.26 -3.94
CA ALA A 25 6.44 8.61 -3.97
C ALA A 25 6.60 9.26 -2.59
N ILE A 26 7.30 10.38 -2.56
CA ILE A 26 7.59 11.10 -1.32
C ILE A 26 6.85 12.44 -1.35
N PRO A 27 6.04 12.77 -0.33
CA PRO A 27 5.36 14.06 -0.24
C PRO A 27 6.34 15.24 -0.24
N ASN A 28 5.91 16.36 -0.81
CA ASN A 28 6.66 17.61 -0.69
C ASN A 28 6.83 17.95 0.81
N ASP A 29 7.96 18.54 1.15
CA ASP A 29 8.28 18.92 2.54
C ASP A 29 8.31 17.75 3.55
N TYR A 30 8.33 16.50 3.06
CA TYR A 30 8.49 15.33 3.93
C TYR A 30 9.84 15.37 4.65
N LYS A 31 9.80 15.29 5.97
CA LYS A 31 11.01 15.14 6.78
C LYS A 31 11.22 13.65 7.06
N TYR A 32 12.38 13.15 6.71
CA TYR A 32 12.71 11.74 6.90
C TYR A 32 12.49 11.29 8.33
N VAL A 33 11.76 10.21 8.46
CA VAL A 33 11.56 9.46 9.70
C VAL A 33 11.92 8.01 9.42
N GLN A 34 12.60 7.37 10.36
CA GLN A 34 12.89 5.95 10.25
C GLN A 34 11.57 5.17 10.18
N PRO A 35 11.39 4.28 9.18
CA PRO A 35 10.13 3.56 9.00
C PRO A 35 9.94 2.49 10.08
N LYS A 36 9.18 2.82 11.11
CA LYS A 36 8.88 1.90 12.22
C LYS A 36 7.55 1.17 12.05
N HIS A 37 6.59 1.80 11.40
CA HIS A 37 5.24 1.28 11.27
C HIS A 37 4.70 1.54 9.86
N ALA A 38 4.54 0.47 9.09
CA ALA A 38 3.99 0.52 7.75
C ALA A 38 2.60 -0.12 7.69
N VAL A 39 1.75 0.37 6.81
CA VAL A 39 0.49 -0.28 6.46
C VAL A 39 0.53 -0.77 5.01
N PHE A 40 0.03 -1.97 4.80
CA PHE A 40 -0.08 -2.62 3.50
C PHE A 40 -1.54 -3.00 3.25
N PRO A 41 -2.33 -2.10 2.66
CA PRO A 41 -3.70 -2.44 2.28
C PRO A 41 -3.72 -3.45 1.14
N THR A 42 -4.51 -4.51 1.30
CA THR A 42 -4.63 -5.56 0.29
C THR A 42 -5.95 -6.31 0.39
N ASN A 43 -6.47 -6.75 -0.75
CA ASN A 43 -7.62 -7.64 -0.83
C ASN A 43 -7.24 -9.13 -0.86
N TYR A 44 -5.95 -9.46 -0.81
CA TYR A 44 -5.42 -10.83 -0.92
C TYR A 44 -5.81 -11.58 -2.21
N LEU A 45 -6.40 -10.91 -3.20
CA LEU A 45 -6.78 -11.54 -4.47
C LEU A 45 -5.65 -11.55 -5.50
N ILE A 46 -4.58 -10.83 -5.23
CA ILE A 46 -3.44 -10.67 -6.11
C ILE A 46 -2.45 -11.81 -5.86
N PRO A 47 -1.96 -12.48 -6.89
CA PRO A 47 -0.83 -13.39 -6.75
C PRO A 47 0.46 -12.57 -6.56
N TYR A 48 0.85 -12.37 -5.30
CA TYR A 48 2.09 -11.65 -4.98
C TYR A 48 3.30 -12.39 -5.51
N LYS A 49 4.24 -11.64 -6.10
CA LYS A 49 5.48 -12.21 -6.58
C LYS A 49 6.53 -12.20 -5.47
N ARG A 50 7.30 -13.28 -5.38
CA ARG A 50 8.39 -13.41 -4.40
C ARG A 50 9.36 -12.22 -4.44
N ARG A 51 9.69 -11.70 -5.62
CA ARG A 51 10.59 -10.55 -5.76
C ARG A 51 10.06 -9.27 -5.11
N GLU A 52 8.75 -9.06 -5.15
CA GLU A 52 8.10 -7.90 -4.54
C GLU A 52 8.15 -7.98 -3.02
N LEU A 53 7.86 -9.14 -2.48
CA LEU A 53 7.93 -9.39 -1.04
C LEU A 53 9.36 -9.37 -0.52
N LYS A 54 10.34 -9.84 -1.30
CA LYS A 54 11.76 -9.70 -0.97
C LYS A 54 12.21 -8.25 -0.95
N LEU A 55 11.70 -7.41 -1.84
CA LEU A 55 11.97 -5.97 -1.81
C LEU A 55 11.51 -5.36 -0.49
N LEU A 56 10.32 -5.73 -0.01
CA LEU A 56 9.83 -5.30 1.31
C LEU A 56 10.78 -5.75 2.43
N CYS A 57 11.20 -6.99 2.41
CA CYS A 57 12.15 -7.50 3.40
C CYS A 57 13.45 -6.70 3.40
N ASN A 58 14.02 -6.44 2.24
CA ASN A 58 15.28 -5.69 2.11
C ASN A 58 15.14 -4.24 2.59
N LEU A 59 14.00 -3.60 2.33
CA LEU A 59 13.76 -2.22 2.73
C LEU A 59 13.47 -2.07 4.22
N PHE A 60 12.70 -2.99 4.80
CA PHE A 60 12.12 -2.81 6.13
C PHE A 60 12.76 -3.66 7.23
N SER A 61 13.42 -4.78 6.91
CA SER A 61 14.08 -5.61 7.95
C SER A 61 15.16 -4.86 8.73
N PRO A 62 16.00 -3.99 8.11
CA PRO A 62 17.01 -3.25 8.85
C PRO A 62 16.45 -2.34 9.94
N TYR A 63 15.22 -1.87 9.75
CA TYR A 63 14.53 -0.97 10.67
C TYR A 63 13.59 -1.70 11.64
N ARG A 64 13.45 -3.01 11.50
CA ARG A 64 12.48 -3.82 12.24
C ARG A 64 11.06 -3.26 12.13
N THR A 65 10.73 -2.75 10.96
CA THR A 65 9.42 -2.14 10.68
C THR A 65 8.29 -3.13 10.95
N LYS A 66 7.32 -2.72 11.75
CA LYS A 66 6.06 -3.45 11.89
C LYS A 66 5.20 -3.21 10.66
N ILE A 67 4.66 -4.25 10.05
CA ILE A 67 3.82 -4.17 8.86
C ILE A 67 2.40 -4.63 9.21
N ASP A 68 1.45 -3.72 9.08
CA ASP A 68 0.04 -4.03 9.25
C ASP A 68 -0.60 -4.30 7.89
N MET A 69 -1.08 -5.51 7.68
CA MET A 69 -1.87 -5.89 6.51
C MET A 69 -3.32 -5.45 6.75
N LEU A 70 -3.85 -4.59 5.90
CA LEU A 70 -5.19 -4.03 6.06
C LEU A 70 -6.14 -4.55 4.98
N TYR A 71 -7.13 -5.34 5.37
CA TYR A 71 -8.20 -5.81 4.51
C TYR A 71 -9.46 -4.97 4.73
N VAL A 72 -10.01 -4.43 3.66
CA VAL A 72 -11.23 -3.61 3.72
C VAL A 72 -12.42 -4.46 3.29
N SER A 73 -13.20 -4.92 4.25
CA SER A 73 -14.34 -5.79 4.03
C SER A 73 -15.31 -5.76 5.21
N LYS A 74 -16.57 -6.06 4.94
CA LYS A 74 -17.59 -6.28 5.97
C LYS A 74 -17.41 -7.62 6.69
N SER A 75 -16.70 -8.56 6.09
CA SER A 75 -16.48 -9.89 6.62
C SER A 75 -14.99 -10.18 6.77
N GLU A 76 -14.62 -10.75 7.88
CA GLU A 76 -13.26 -11.26 8.10
C GLU A 76 -12.99 -12.58 7.37
N LYS A 77 -14.05 -13.23 6.85
CA LYS A 77 -13.91 -14.50 6.17
C LYS A 77 -13.25 -14.34 4.80
N LEU A 78 -12.15 -15.04 4.62
CA LEU A 78 -11.40 -15.10 3.37
C LEU A 78 -11.75 -16.37 2.58
N SER A 79 -11.65 -16.29 1.25
CA SER A 79 -11.68 -17.46 0.38
C SER A 79 -10.38 -18.27 0.51
N PHE A 80 -10.38 -19.53 0.06
CA PHE A 80 -9.17 -20.35 0.05
C PHE A 80 -8.00 -19.68 -0.67
N ARG A 81 -8.26 -19.03 -1.81
CA ARG A 81 -7.25 -18.30 -2.59
C ARG A 81 -6.68 -17.12 -1.81
N GLN A 82 -7.53 -16.40 -1.11
CA GLN A 82 -7.09 -15.28 -0.26
C GLN A 82 -6.24 -15.77 0.92
N GLU A 83 -6.64 -16.89 1.55
CA GLU A 83 -5.86 -17.51 2.62
C GLU A 83 -4.48 -17.97 2.14
N ASP A 84 -4.39 -18.58 0.95
CA ASP A 84 -3.12 -18.99 0.36
C ASP A 84 -2.20 -17.79 0.10
N ASN A 85 -2.74 -16.71 -0.45
CA ASN A 85 -1.98 -15.48 -0.70
C ASN A 85 -1.51 -14.82 0.61
N LYS A 86 -2.36 -14.81 1.62
CA LYS A 86 -2.03 -14.31 2.96
C LYS A 86 -0.89 -15.12 3.60
N ALA A 87 -0.98 -16.44 3.55
CA ALA A 87 0.05 -17.35 4.05
C ALA A 87 1.39 -17.15 3.31
N PHE A 88 1.36 -16.95 2.00
CA PHE A 88 2.55 -16.68 1.20
C PHE A 88 3.25 -15.38 1.62
N ILE A 89 2.49 -14.31 1.86
CA ILE A 89 3.05 -13.05 2.38
C ILE A 89 3.75 -13.30 3.72
N GLN A 90 3.07 -13.98 4.63
CA GLN A 90 3.57 -14.27 5.97
C GLN A 90 4.86 -15.10 5.94
N GLU A 91 4.95 -16.07 5.05
CA GLU A 91 6.14 -16.90 4.87
C GLU A 91 7.34 -16.07 4.38
N ILE A 92 7.14 -15.21 3.39
CA ILE A 92 8.23 -14.46 2.76
C ILE A 92 8.71 -13.29 3.63
N VAL A 93 7.79 -12.58 4.28
CA VAL A 93 8.09 -11.38 5.07
C VAL A 93 8.30 -11.71 6.56
N CYS A 94 8.73 -12.92 6.86
CA CYS A 94 8.84 -13.44 8.23
C CYS A 94 9.86 -12.74 9.14
N LYS A 95 10.77 -11.93 8.59
CA LYS A 95 11.76 -11.17 9.37
C LYS A 95 11.19 -9.92 10.04
N ASN A 96 10.00 -9.50 9.66
CA ASN A 96 9.32 -8.36 10.23
C ASN A 96 8.11 -8.83 11.04
N GLU A 97 7.72 -8.04 12.03
CA GLU A 97 6.42 -8.23 12.69
C GLU A 97 5.31 -7.91 11.70
N ILE A 98 4.42 -8.87 11.47
CA ILE A 98 3.25 -8.71 10.58
C ILE A 98 1.99 -8.92 11.39
N ASN A 99 1.07 -7.96 11.30
CA ASN A 99 -0.26 -8.05 11.89
C ASN A 99 -1.32 -7.97 10.79
N PHE A 100 -2.45 -8.60 11.02
CA PHE A 100 -3.54 -8.66 10.06
C PHE A 100 -4.79 -8.01 10.66
N TYR A 101 -5.32 -7.01 9.96
CA TYR A 101 -6.50 -6.27 10.39
C TYR A 101 -7.54 -6.22 9.29
N THR A 102 -8.80 -6.25 9.69
CA THR A 102 -9.94 -6.04 8.81
C THR A 102 -10.71 -4.82 9.26
N THR A 103 -11.10 -3.97 8.34
CA THR A 103 -11.93 -2.80 8.63
C THR A 103 -13.05 -2.70 7.61
N GLU A 104 -14.19 -2.18 8.05
CA GLU A 104 -15.32 -1.91 7.17
C GLU A 104 -15.26 -0.45 6.71
N SER A 105 -15.38 -0.22 5.40
CA SER A 105 -15.55 1.10 4.83
C SER A 105 -16.23 1.00 3.46
N LYS A 106 -16.97 2.04 3.12
CA LYS A 106 -17.58 2.16 1.79
C LYS A 106 -16.56 2.47 0.70
N LYS A 107 -15.45 3.11 1.06
CA LYS A 107 -14.37 3.49 0.14
C LYS A 107 -13.03 3.03 0.70
N ILE A 108 -12.20 2.50 -0.18
CA ILE A 108 -10.87 1.98 0.17
C ILE A 108 -9.94 3.10 0.60
N ASP A 109 -9.94 4.21 -0.11
CA ASP A 109 -9.15 5.41 0.21
C ASP A 109 -9.48 5.99 1.59
N ASP A 110 -10.77 6.06 1.94
CA ASP A 110 -11.19 6.51 3.26
C ASP A 110 -10.69 5.57 4.38
N ALA A 111 -10.76 4.26 4.14
CA ALA A 111 -10.25 3.26 5.08
C ALA A 111 -8.74 3.42 5.31
N ILE A 112 -7.98 3.62 4.24
CA ILE A 112 -6.52 3.83 4.31
C ILE A 112 -6.18 5.12 5.05
N ASN A 113 -6.81 6.23 4.67
CA ASN A 113 -6.59 7.53 5.29
C ASN A 113 -6.89 7.50 6.80
N THR A 114 -8.01 6.90 7.17
CA THR A 114 -8.42 6.74 8.57
C THR A 114 -7.44 5.88 9.35
N TYR A 115 -7.01 4.75 8.77
CA TYR A 115 -6.05 3.86 9.41
C TYR A 115 -4.71 4.53 9.67
N ILE A 116 -4.17 5.22 8.69
CA ILE A 116 -2.90 5.95 8.79
C ILE A 116 -2.98 6.99 9.91
N LYS A 117 -4.05 7.76 9.94
CA LYS A 117 -4.27 8.81 10.94
C LYS A 117 -4.39 8.25 12.36
N ASN A 118 -5.14 7.15 12.54
CA ASN A 118 -5.47 6.62 13.87
C ASN A 118 -4.36 5.73 14.45
N ASN A 119 -3.42 5.24 13.65
CA ASN A 119 -2.41 4.25 14.07
C ASN A 119 -0.97 4.74 13.97
N SER A 120 -0.74 6.02 13.77
CA SER A 120 0.61 6.61 13.67
C SER A 120 1.48 5.87 12.64
N VAL A 121 0.92 5.57 11.49
CA VAL A 121 1.62 4.92 10.40
C VAL A 121 2.56 5.91 9.71
N ASP A 122 3.77 5.50 9.44
CA ASP A 122 4.81 6.34 8.83
C ASP A 122 5.20 5.92 7.41
N PHE A 123 4.62 4.84 6.90
CA PHE A 123 4.89 4.35 5.55
C PHE A 123 3.70 3.59 4.97
N LEU A 124 3.35 3.86 3.71
CA LEU A 124 2.28 3.16 2.99
C LEU A 124 2.87 2.27 1.89
N ILE A 125 2.46 1.00 1.86
CA ILE A 125 2.88 0.01 0.87
C ILE A 125 1.65 -0.41 0.07
N MET A 126 1.74 -0.37 -1.26
CA MET A 126 0.67 -0.85 -2.14
C MET A 126 1.24 -1.57 -3.35
N VAL A 127 0.45 -2.45 -3.95
CA VAL A 127 0.80 -3.13 -5.21
C VAL A 127 -0.14 -2.64 -6.30
N ASN A 128 0.43 -2.18 -7.40
CA ASN A 128 -0.32 -1.81 -8.59
C ASN A 128 -0.39 -3.00 -9.54
N THR A 129 -1.55 -3.58 -9.66
CA THR A 129 -1.88 -4.64 -10.62
C THR A 129 -3.38 -4.66 -10.86
N ARG A 130 -3.83 -5.46 -11.81
CA ARG A 130 -5.25 -5.62 -12.11
C ARG A 130 -6.03 -6.05 -10.87
N HIS A 131 -7.13 -5.35 -10.57
CA HIS A 131 -8.01 -5.55 -9.41
C HIS A 131 -7.37 -5.25 -8.03
N SER A 132 -6.24 -4.58 -8.00
CA SER A 132 -5.65 -4.11 -6.74
C SER A 132 -6.38 -2.87 -6.18
N TYR A 133 -6.21 -2.62 -4.90
CA TYR A 133 -6.70 -1.38 -4.29
C TYR A 133 -6.08 -0.14 -4.91
N LEU A 134 -4.79 -0.19 -5.25
CA LEU A 134 -4.10 0.94 -5.86
C LEU A 134 -4.63 1.21 -7.28
N GLU A 135 -4.83 0.18 -8.09
CA GLU A 135 -5.46 0.34 -9.42
C GLU A 135 -6.81 1.03 -9.30
N ASN A 136 -7.64 0.59 -8.38
CA ASN A 136 -8.94 1.18 -8.13
C ASN A 136 -8.84 2.68 -7.79
N ILE A 137 -7.97 3.03 -6.87
CA ILE A 137 -7.72 4.43 -6.48
C ILE A 137 -7.21 5.25 -7.67
N LEU A 138 -6.24 4.73 -8.43
CA LEU A 138 -5.62 5.45 -9.54
C LEU A 138 -6.58 5.71 -10.72
N PHE A 139 -7.49 4.77 -11.00
CA PHE A 139 -8.41 4.87 -12.13
C PHE A 139 -9.75 5.51 -11.76
N GLU A 140 -10.15 5.53 -10.52
CA GLU A 140 -11.29 6.30 -10.04
C GLU A 140 -10.97 7.78 -9.79
N SER A 141 -9.70 8.11 -9.62
CA SER A 141 -9.27 9.49 -9.42
C SER A 141 -9.38 10.26 -10.74
N THR A 142 -10.20 11.29 -10.77
CA THR A 142 -10.20 12.31 -11.83
C THR A 142 -9.10 13.35 -11.53
N ILE A 143 -8.75 14.17 -12.55
CA ILE A 143 -7.72 15.22 -12.42
C ILE A 143 -7.98 16.14 -11.20
N ASP A 144 -9.24 16.30 -10.82
CA ASP A 144 -9.68 17.19 -9.75
C ASP A 144 -9.97 16.51 -8.41
N LYS A 145 -9.92 15.18 -8.35
CA LYS A 145 -10.24 14.40 -7.13
C LYS A 145 -9.26 13.26 -6.92
N VAL A 146 -8.18 13.57 -6.25
CA VAL A 146 -7.32 12.55 -5.68
C VAL A 146 -7.88 12.15 -4.33
N SER A 147 -8.36 10.93 -4.24
CA SER A 147 -9.01 10.41 -3.05
C SER A 147 -8.04 10.01 -1.94
N LEU A 148 -6.79 9.72 -2.27
CA LEU A 148 -5.76 9.35 -1.30
C LEU A 148 -4.91 10.58 -0.95
N ASN A 149 -5.11 11.10 0.25
CA ASN A 149 -4.40 12.27 0.76
C ASN A 149 -3.53 11.86 1.94
N ILE A 150 -2.22 11.68 1.70
CA ILE A 150 -1.27 11.18 2.68
C ILE A 150 -0.08 12.12 2.84
N SER A 151 0.43 12.21 4.07
CA SER A 151 1.65 12.96 4.42
C SER A 151 2.89 12.08 4.60
N ILE A 152 2.79 10.80 4.26
CA ILE A 152 3.83 9.79 4.42
C ILE A 152 4.25 9.22 3.07
N PRO A 153 5.44 8.63 2.94
CA PRO A 153 5.87 8.00 1.70
C PRO A 153 4.96 6.83 1.29
N LEU A 154 4.77 6.68 -0.02
CA LEU A 154 4.10 5.55 -0.65
C LEU A 154 5.12 4.74 -1.47
N LEU A 155 5.28 3.47 -1.14
CA LEU A 155 5.95 2.50 -2.01
C LEU A 155 4.89 1.77 -2.84
N ALA A 156 4.87 2.02 -4.14
CA ALA A 156 4.03 1.30 -5.09
C ALA A 156 4.88 0.24 -5.81
N MET A 157 4.61 -1.02 -5.52
CA MET A 157 5.21 -2.15 -6.24
C MET A 157 4.41 -2.42 -7.50
N GLN A 158 5.09 -2.57 -8.64
CA GLN A 158 4.45 -2.75 -9.93
C GLN A 158 4.43 -4.22 -10.32
N ASN A 159 3.23 -4.80 -10.31
CA ASN A 159 2.99 -6.18 -10.76
C ASN A 159 2.25 -6.17 -12.09
N LEU A 160 2.75 -5.40 -13.04
CA LEU A 160 2.22 -5.32 -14.39
C LEU A 160 2.84 -6.42 -15.27
N ARG A 161 2.06 -6.98 -16.19
CA ARG A 161 2.62 -7.89 -17.18
C ARG A 161 3.61 -7.12 -18.05
N ARG A 162 4.81 -7.63 -18.14
CA ARG A 162 5.74 -7.18 -19.19
C ARG A 162 5.21 -7.71 -20.52
N VAL A 163 4.90 -6.79 -21.37
CA VAL A 163 4.59 -7.12 -22.77
C VAL A 163 5.90 -7.42 -23.46
#